data_2f811f8b030fd871886342592a397de5
#
_entry.id   2f811f8b030fd871886342592a397de5
#
_cell.length_a   1.000
_cell.length_b   1.000
_cell.length_c   1.000
_cell.angle_alpha   90.00
_cell.angle_beta   90.00
_cell.angle_gamma   90.00
#
_symmetry.space_group_name_H-M   'P 1'
#
loop_
_entity.id
_entity.type
_entity.pdbx_description
1 polymer ?
#
loop_
_entity_poly.entity_id
_entity_poly.type
_entity_poly.pdbx_seq_one_letter_code
_entity_poly.pdbx_strand_id
1 'polypeptide(L)'
;LQNGYVLVMACGMLLCILTGGNIDLSVGSVICLVGGIAAVFLSNFGMNPILTILICLVIGLAVGCWQGFWIGYVRIPPFITTLAGMFMFRGFGRLVLDNKTLAIKDKTFLGIFTNYVKIPGLDDAQCWSAVIVGVVAAAYVLVSTARSRANKAKKGYRQNSAASDFGRAIIIAALLIWYSYLLSQYKGIPFMLIWVV
;
A
#
# COMPACT_ATOMS: atom_id res chain seq x y z
N LEU A 1 -0.21 -11.22 6.62
CA LEU A 1 0.71 -10.54 5.67
C LEU A 1 0.29 -10.69 4.20
N GLN A 2 -0.60 -11.60 3.87
CA GLN A 2 -1.21 -11.69 2.53
C GLN A 2 -2.09 -10.46 2.20
N ASN A 3 -2.38 -9.61 3.18
CA ASN A 3 -3.24 -8.43 3.05
C ASN A 3 -2.45 -7.11 2.89
N GLY A 4 -1.23 -7.15 2.34
CA GLY A 4 -0.42 -5.95 2.10
C GLY A 4 -1.11 -4.92 1.18
N TYR A 5 -2.06 -5.35 0.35
CA TYR A 5 -2.89 -4.46 -0.48
C TYR A 5 -3.71 -3.47 0.37
N VAL A 6 -4.06 -3.80 1.61
CA VAL A 6 -4.77 -2.88 2.52
C VAL A 6 -3.91 -1.67 2.86
N LEU A 7 -2.59 -1.84 2.97
CA LEU A 7 -1.66 -0.73 3.22
C LEU A 7 -1.60 0.23 2.02
N VAL A 8 -1.57 -0.29 0.80
CA VAL A 8 -1.62 0.53 -0.43
C VAL A 8 -2.91 1.34 -0.49
N MET A 9 -4.05 0.70 -0.19
CA MET A 9 -5.33 1.39 -0.09
C MET A 9 -5.34 2.47 0.98
N ALA A 10 -4.82 2.16 2.17
CA ALA A 10 -4.75 3.10 3.28
C ALA A 10 -3.89 4.32 2.93
N CYS A 11 -2.76 4.13 2.23
CA CYS A 11 -1.94 5.24 1.74
C CYS A 11 -2.70 6.13 0.74
N GLY A 12 -3.43 5.55 -0.20
CA GLY A 12 -4.26 6.31 -1.15
C GLY A 12 -5.35 7.12 -0.45
N MET A 13 -6.06 6.51 0.50
CA MET A 13 -7.07 7.21 1.31
C MET A 13 -6.46 8.31 2.18
N LEU A 14 -5.28 8.08 2.76
CA LEU A 14 -4.57 9.07 3.56
C LEU A 14 -4.21 10.31 2.71
N LEU A 15 -3.77 10.13 1.48
CA LEU A 15 -3.51 11.23 0.55
C LEU A 15 -4.77 12.08 0.29
N CYS A 16 -5.93 11.45 0.10
CA CYS A 16 -7.20 12.17 -0.08
C CYS A 16 -7.56 13.00 1.17
N ILE A 17 -7.34 12.47 2.36
CA ILE A 17 -7.60 13.16 3.62
C ILE A 17 -6.62 14.33 3.81
N LEU A 18 -5.32 14.13 3.56
CA LEU A 18 -4.28 15.14 3.74
C LEU A 18 -4.40 16.31 2.75
N THR A 19 -4.84 16.06 1.52
CA THR A 19 -4.94 17.09 0.47
C THR A 19 -6.16 17.99 0.58
N GLY A 20 -7.18 17.62 1.33
CA GLY A 20 -8.39 18.47 1.42
C GLY A 20 -9.41 18.02 2.45
N GLY A 21 -9.08 17.08 3.34
CA GLY A 21 -10.05 16.51 4.28
C GLY A 21 -11.15 15.69 3.60
N ASN A 22 -10.91 15.26 2.37
CA ASN A 22 -11.88 14.55 1.55
C ASN A 22 -11.89 13.05 1.90
N ILE A 23 -13.09 12.49 2.02
CA ILE A 23 -13.27 11.05 2.27
C ILE A 23 -13.67 10.39 0.96
N ASP A 24 -12.87 9.43 0.51
CA ASP A 24 -13.19 8.60 -0.65
C ASP A 24 -13.78 7.25 -0.23
N LEU A 25 -15.08 7.09 -0.45
CA LEU A 25 -15.81 5.85 -0.16
C LEU A 25 -15.77 4.84 -1.32
N SER A 26 -15.30 5.26 -2.50
CA SER A 26 -15.35 4.43 -3.70
C SER A 26 -14.19 3.44 -3.82
N VAL A 27 -13.11 3.59 -3.04
CA VAL A 27 -11.86 2.83 -3.16
C VAL A 27 -12.11 1.33 -3.23
N GLY A 28 -12.93 0.78 -2.32
CA GLY A 28 -13.24 -0.66 -2.30
C GLY A 28 -13.98 -1.16 -3.54
N SER A 29 -14.88 -0.34 -4.10
CA SER A 29 -15.63 -0.69 -5.32
C SER A 29 -14.81 -0.55 -6.58
N VAL A 30 -13.89 0.42 -6.63
CA VAL A 30 -12.92 0.56 -7.73
C VAL A 30 -11.98 -0.65 -7.75
N ILE A 31 -11.50 -1.09 -6.61
CA ILE A 31 -10.67 -2.30 -6.51
C ILE A 31 -11.44 -3.53 -6.97
N CYS A 32 -12.70 -3.66 -6.58
CA CYS A 32 -13.55 -4.76 -7.03
C CYS A 32 -13.74 -4.75 -8.56
N LEU A 33 -13.96 -3.58 -9.16
CA LEU A 33 -14.08 -3.42 -10.60
C LEU A 33 -12.78 -3.77 -11.34
N VAL A 34 -11.68 -3.13 -10.94
CA VAL A 34 -10.37 -3.30 -11.59
C VAL A 34 -9.86 -4.73 -11.40
N GLY A 35 -10.02 -5.29 -10.21
CA GLY A 35 -9.67 -6.69 -9.92
C GLY A 35 -10.54 -7.68 -10.69
N GLY A 36 -11.82 -7.39 -10.88
CA GLY A 36 -12.74 -8.17 -11.72
C GLY A 36 -12.32 -8.16 -13.19
N ILE A 37 -11.95 -7.00 -13.74
CA ILE A 37 -11.43 -6.88 -15.11
C ILE A 37 -10.12 -7.67 -15.26
N ALA A 38 -9.20 -7.56 -14.30
CA ALA A 38 -7.96 -8.34 -14.31
C ALA A 38 -8.23 -9.84 -14.31
N ALA A 39 -9.16 -10.30 -13.47
CA ALA A 39 -9.53 -11.71 -13.39
C ALA A 39 -10.13 -12.23 -14.73
N VAL A 40 -10.99 -11.45 -15.37
CA VAL A 40 -11.57 -11.81 -16.69
C VAL A 40 -10.48 -11.87 -17.75
N PHE A 41 -9.60 -10.89 -17.84
CA PHE A 41 -8.53 -10.85 -18.85
C PHE A 41 -7.54 -12.00 -18.67
N LEU A 42 -7.16 -12.34 -17.45
CA LEU A 42 -6.23 -13.44 -17.20
C LEU A 42 -6.88 -14.80 -17.31
N SER A 43 -8.12 -14.98 -16.83
CA SER A 43 -8.76 -16.28 -16.76
C SER A 43 -9.51 -16.66 -18.05
N ASN A 44 -10.22 -15.70 -18.68
CA ASN A 44 -11.05 -15.97 -19.85
C ASN A 44 -10.31 -15.71 -21.16
N PHE A 45 -9.50 -14.64 -21.22
CA PHE A 45 -8.79 -14.28 -22.44
C PHE A 45 -7.33 -14.74 -22.46
N GLY A 46 -6.78 -15.25 -21.35
CA GLY A 46 -5.40 -15.72 -21.28
C GLY A 46 -4.37 -14.63 -21.64
N MET A 47 -4.70 -13.35 -21.35
CA MET A 47 -3.85 -12.23 -21.71
C MET A 47 -2.55 -12.22 -20.92
N ASN A 48 -1.52 -11.58 -21.52
CA ASN A 48 -0.24 -11.39 -20.83
C ASN A 48 -0.43 -10.61 -19.51
N PRO A 49 0.08 -11.09 -18.38
CA PRO A 49 -0.05 -10.44 -17.07
C PRO A 49 0.40 -8.98 -17.05
N ILE A 50 1.51 -8.66 -17.73
CA ILE A 50 2.04 -7.29 -17.78
C ILE A 50 1.06 -6.36 -18.50
N LEU A 51 0.50 -6.81 -19.65
CA LEU A 51 -0.49 -6.03 -20.39
C LEU A 51 -1.77 -5.84 -19.57
N THR A 52 -2.20 -6.86 -18.84
CA THR A 52 -3.34 -6.76 -17.93
C THR A 52 -3.11 -5.71 -16.84
N ILE A 53 -1.92 -5.67 -16.23
CA ILE A 53 -1.57 -4.66 -15.22
C ILE A 53 -1.62 -3.25 -15.83
N LEU A 54 -1.06 -3.04 -17.02
CA LEU A 54 -1.09 -1.75 -17.70
C LEU A 54 -2.53 -1.28 -17.97
N ILE A 55 -3.39 -2.17 -18.45
CA ILE A 55 -4.81 -1.86 -18.68
C ILE A 55 -5.50 -1.50 -17.35
N CYS A 56 -5.25 -2.25 -16.30
CA CYS A 56 -5.80 -1.97 -14.97
C CYS A 56 -5.36 -0.61 -14.44
N LEU A 57 -4.10 -0.22 -14.65
CA LEU A 57 -3.59 1.11 -14.27
C LEU A 57 -4.30 2.22 -15.06
N VAL A 58 -4.49 2.05 -16.37
CA VAL A 58 -5.20 3.02 -17.21
C VAL A 58 -6.65 3.17 -16.76
N ILE A 59 -7.33 2.06 -16.45
CA ILE A 59 -8.72 2.10 -15.95
C ILE A 59 -8.78 2.80 -14.59
N GLY A 60 -7.86 2.49 -13.68
CA GLY A 60 -7.78 3.16 -12.38
C GLY A 60 -7.56 4.67 -12.51
N LEU A 61 -6.67 5.07 -13.42
CA LEU A 61 -6.42 6.47 -13.73
C LEU A 61 -7.67 7.15 -14.32
N ALA A 62 -8.35 6.53 -15.26
CA ALA A 62 -9.58 7.05 -15.88
C ALA A 62 -10.69 7.26 -14.83
N VAL A 63 -10.86 6.30 -13.91
CA VAL A 63 -11.81 6.41 -12.80
C VAL A 63 -11.44 7.58 -11.88
N GLY A 64 -10.15 7.72 -11.53
CA GLY A 64 -9.66 8.81 -10.70
C GLY A 64 -9.86 10.19 -11.38
N CYS A 65 -9.55 10.30 -12.67
CA CYS A 65 -9.79 11.50 -13.44
C CYS A 65 -11.28 11.85 -13.51
N TRP A 66 -12.14 10.86 -13.71
CA TRP A 66 -13.58 11.06 -13.77
C TRP A 66 -14.13 11.59 -12.44
N GLN A 67 -13.76 10.98 -11.31
CA GLN A 67 -14.15 11.47 -9.98
C GLN A 67 -13.54 12.85 -9.68
N GLY A 68 -12.26 13.04 -10.00
CA GLY A 68 -11.56 14.30 -9.82
C GLY A 68 -12.21 15.45 -10.60
N PHE A 69 -12.73 15.18 -11.80
CA PHE A 69 -13.47 16.16 -12.59
C PHE A 69 -14.74 16.64 -11.85
N TRP A 70 -15.56 15.73 -11.34
CA TRP A 70 -16.77 16.10 -10.62
C TRP A 70 -16.50 16.88 -9.33
N ILE A 71 -15.45 16.50 -8.61
CA ILE A 71 -15.08 17.16 -7.36
C ILE A 71 -14.40 18.51 -7.61
N GLY A 72 -13.44 18.54 -8.55
CA GLY A 72 -12.61 19.72 -8.79
C GLY A 72 -13.27 20.79 -9.64
N TYR A 73 -13.90 20.40 -10.75
CA TYR A 73 -14.48 21.35 -11.71
C TYR A 73 -15.97 21.64 -11.43
N VAL A 74 -16.76 20.60 -11.22
CA VAL A 74 -18.20 20.75 -10.95
C VAL A 74 -18.46 21.15 -9.49
N ARG A 75 -17.46 20.94 -8.61
CA ARG A 75 -17.50 21.28 -7.18
C ARG A 75 -18.60 20.54 -6.42
N ILE A 76 -18.89 19.31 -6.81
CA ILE A 76 -19.75 18.43 -6.03
C ILE A 76 -18.99 17.97 -4.77
N PRO A 77 -19.62 17.94 -3.60
CA PRO A 77 -18.98 17.46 -2.39
C PRO A 77 -18.37 16.06 -2.58
N PRO A 78 -17.11 15.83 -2.19
CA PRO A 78 -16.41 14.56 -2.42
C PRO A 78 -17.15 13.33 -1.88
N PHE A 79 -17.79 13.46 -0.73
CA PHE A 79 -18.59 12.41 -0.13
C PHE A 79 -19.73 11.94 -1.07
N ILE A 80 -20.45 12.87 -1.71
CA ILE A 80 -21.57 12.54 -2.62
C ILE A 80 -21.03 11.86 -3.88
N THR A 81 -19.99 12.42 -4.48
CA THR A 81 -19.37 11.88 -5.71
C THR A 81 -18.83 10.48 -5.50
N THR A 82 -18.10 10.26 -4.40
CA THR A 82 -17.49 8.96 -4.11
C THR A 82 -18.52 7.92 -3.67
N LEU A 83 -19.58 8.33 -2.98
CA LEU A 83 -20.71 7.45 -2.65
C LEU A 83 -21.44 6.98 -3.92
N ALA A 84 -21.77 7.91 -4.84
CA ALA A 84 -22.35 7.57 -6.14
C ALA A 84 -21.41 6.63 -6.94
N GLY A 85 -20.11 6.96 -6.99
CA GLY A 85 -19.08 6.14 -7.59
C GLY A 85 -19.00 4.73 -6.99
N MET A 86 -19.13 4.62 -5.67
CA MET A 86 -19.13 3.32 -4.98
C MET A 86 -20.23 2.39 -5.51
N PHE A 87 -21.46 2.88 -5.65
CA PHE A 87 -22.55 2.07 -6.17
C PHE A 87 -22.39 1.76 -7.66
N MET A 88 -21.97 2.75 -8.45
CA MET A 88 -21.76 2.59 -9.88
C MET A 88 -20.66 1.57 -10.19
N PHE A 89 -19.48 1.68 -9.56
CA PHE A 89 -18.35 0.77 -9.82
C PHE A 89 -18.62 -0.63 -9.27
N ARG A 90 -19.36 -0.76 -8.17
CA ARG A 90 -19.81 -2.06 -7.66
C ARG A 90 -20.78 -2.72 -8.65
N GLY A 91 -21.68 -1.96 -9.26
CA GLY A 91 -22.58 -2.43 -10.31
C GLY A 91 -21.81 -2.92 -11.54
N PHE A 92 -20.89 -2.10 -12.05
CA PHE A 92 -20.03 -2.50 -13.19
C PHE A 92 -19.16 -3.71 -12.86
N GLY A 93 -18.58 -3.81 -11.67
CA GLY A 93 -17.81 -4.98 -11.26
C GLY A 93 -18.62 -6.28 -11.31
N ARG A 94 -19.88 -6.24 -10.88
CA ARG A 94 -20.78 -7.39 -10.99
C ARG A 94 -21.12 -7.76 -12.42
N LEU A 95 -21.35 -6.76 -13.28
CA LEU A 95 -21.60 -6.99 -14.71
C LEU A 95 -20.39 -7.61 -15.40
N VAL A 96 -19.19 -7.11 -15.15
CA VAL A 96 -17.93 -7.63 -15.71
C VAL A 96 -17.69 -9.07 -15.28
N LEU A 97 -17.98 -9.42 -14.04
CA LEU A 97 -17.80 -10.78 -13.51
C LEU A 97 -18.97 -11.71 -13.81
N ASP A 98 -20.05 -11.24 -14.44
CA ASP A 98 -21.29 -12.01 -14.64
C ASP A 98 -21.79 -12.64 -13.32
N ASN A 99 -21.68 -11.89 -12.22
CA ASN A 99 -21.97 -12.35 -10.85
C ASN A 99 -21.23 -13.64 -10.41
N LYS A 100 -20.13 -14.01 -11.11
CA LYS A 100 -19.32 -15.18 -10.78
C LYS A 100 -18.05 -14.78 -10.05
N THR A 101 -17.54 -15.67 -9.21
CA THR A 101 -16.23 -15.52 -8.59
C THR A 101 -15.19 -16.17 -9.48
N LEU A 102 -14.26 -15.38 -10.01
CA LEU A 102 -13.14 -15.85 -10.81
C LEU A 102 -11.87 -15.90 -9.96
N ALA A 103 -11.20 -17.06 -9.96
CA ALA A 103 -9.91 -17.21 -9.31
C ALA A 103 -8.78 -17.02 -10.34
N ILE A 104 -7.87 -16.09 -10.09
CA ILE A 104 -6.68 -15.89 -10.91
C ILE A 104 -5.71 -17.01 -10.60
N LYS A 105 -5.42 -17.87 -11.60
CA LYS A 105 -4.50 -19.01 -11.49
C LYS A 105 -3.14 -18.76 -12.15
N ASP A 106 -2.96 -17.63 -12.80
CA ASP A 106 -1.72 -17.30 -13.49
C ASP A 106 -0.57 -17.13 -12.50
N LYS A 107 0.45 -18.01 -12.63
CA LYS A 107 1.60 -18.05 -11.72
C LYS A 107 2.47 -16.79 -11.82
N THR A 108 2.54 -16.17 -12.99
CA THR A 108 3.34 -14.97 -13.24
C THR A 108 2.71 -13.77 -12.54
N PHE A 109 1.40 -13.60 -12.72
CA PHE A 109 0.65 -12.54 -12.06
C PHE A 109 0.69 -12.69 -10.54
N LEU A 110 0.41 -13.89 -10.03
CA LEU A 110 0.49 -14.17 -8.60
C LEU A 110 1.92 -13.96 -8.08
N GLY A 111 2.94 -14.34 -8.85
CA GLY A 111 4.34 -14.16 -8.47
C GLY A 111 4.72 -12.70 -8.24
N ILE A 112 4.21 -11.76 -9.03
CA ILE A 112 4.47 -10.33 -8.88
C ILE A 112 3.91 -9.80 -7.54
N PHE A 113 2.76 -10.30 -7.09
CA PHE A 113 2.07 -9.78 -5.92
C PHE A 113 2.23 -10.64 -4.65
N THR A 114 2.47 -11.95 -4.78
CA THR A 114 2.50 -12.87 -3.64
C THR A 114 3.88 -13.39 -3.29
N ASN A 115 4.89 -13.14 -4.12
CA ASN A 115 6.25 -13.56 -3.81
C ASN A 115 6.84 -12.77 -2.64
N TYR A 116 7.77 -13.44 -1.94
CA TYR A 116 8.55 -12.87 -0.85
C TYR A 116 9.97 -12.57 -1.32
N VAL A 117 10.57 -11.52 -0.77
CA VAL A 117 11.97 -11.18 -1.04
C VAL A 117 12.86 -12.23 -0.41
N LYS A 118 13.48 -13.06 -1.24
CA LYS A 118 14.52 -14.02 -0.81
C LYS A 118 15.89 -13.47 -1.17
N ILE A 119 16.80 -13.44 -0.21
CA ILE A 119 18.21 -13.14 -0.47
C ILE A 119 18.90 -14.46 -0.80
N PRO A 120 19.48 -14.65 -2.00
CA PRO A 120 20.18 -15.88 -2.34
C PRO A 120 21.39 -16.05 -1.42
N GLY A 121 21.48 -17.21 -0.75
CA GLY A 121 22.62 -17.58 0.09
C GLY A 121 22.38 -17.53 1.60
N LEU A 122 21.21 -17.11 2.09
CA LEU A 122 20.83 -17.27 3.50
C LEU A 122 19.75 -18.34 3.63
N ASP A 123 19.96 -19.27 4.56
CA ASP A 123 19.19 -20.50 4.76
C ASP A 123 17.66 -20.26 4.84
N ASP A 124 16.92 -21.21 4.24
CA ASP A 124 15.46 -21.22 4.09
C ASP A 124 14.65 -21.24 5.41
N ALA A 125 15.30 -21.46 6.55
CA ALA A 125 14.62 -21.60 7.84
C ALA A 125 14.20 -20.27 8.49
N GLN A 126 14.92 -19.18 8.22
CA GLN A 126 14.58 -17.85 8.72
C GLN A 126 14.87 -16.78 7.64
N CYS A 127 13.86 -15.99 7.32
CA CYS A 127 14.03 -14.89 6.35
C CYS A 127 14.80 -13.72 6.97
N TRP A 128 16.11 -13.82 6.98
CA TRP A 128 17.02 -12.76 7.50
C TRP A 128 16.84 -11.41 6.77
N SER A 129 16.31 -11.42 5.56
CA SER A 129 15.96 -10.19 4.84
C SER A 129 15.04 -9.28 5.65
N ALA A 130 14.06 -9.84 6.37
CA ALA A 130 13.15 -9.05 7.20
C ALA A 130 13.87 -8.43 8.40
N VAL A 131 14.77 -9.18 9.02
CA VAL A 131 15.55 -8.69 10.17
C VAL A 131 16.50 -7.58 9.74
N ILE A 132 17.21 -7.74 8.62
CA ILE A 132 18.13 -6.73 8.09
C ILE A 132 17.39 -5.41 7.81
N VAL A 133 16.24 -5.47 7.14
CA VAL A 133 15.44 -4.28 6.87
C VAL A 133 14.93 -3.64 8.16
N GLY A 134 14.53 -4.43 9.15
CA GLY A 134 14.11 -3.92 10.46
C GLY A 134 15.25 -3.23 11.22
N VAL A 135 16.44 -3.79 11.18
CA VAL A 135 17.64 -3.19 11.81
C VAL A 135 18.02 -1.88 11.10
N VAL A 136 17.98 -1.85 9.76
CA VAL A 136 18.26 -0.65 8.97
C VAL A 136 17.22 0.44 9.26
N ALA A 137 15.93 0.08 9.32
CA ALA A 137 14.85 1.03 9.66
C ALA A 137 15.02 1.57 11.09
N ALA A 138 15.34 0.72 12.06
CA ALA A 138 15.60 1.14 13.44
C ALA A 138 16.82 2.08 13.53
N ALA A 139 17.90 1.77 12.83
CA ALA A 139 19.09 2.62 12.75
C ALA A 139 18.75 3.97 12.11
N TYR A 140 17.95 3.99 11.05
CA TYR A 140 17.48 5.21 10.40
C TYR A 140 16.67 6.10 11.37
N VAL A 141 15.76 5.54 12.15
CA VAL A 141 14.97 6.27 13.15
C VAL A 141 15.88 6.91 14.20
N LEU A 142 16.86 6.17 14.71
CA LEU A 142 17.82 6.70 15.71
C LEU A 142 18.69 7.82 15.13
N VAL A 143 19.24 7.63 13.94
CA VAL A 143 20.06 8.64 13.24
C VAL A 143 19.23 9.87 12.89
N SER A 144 18.02 9.70 12.40
CA SER A 144 17.07 10.77 12.06
C SER A 144 16.73 11.60 13.30
N THR A 145 16.47 10.96 14.44
CA THR A 145 16.20 11.64 15.72
C THR A 145 17.42 12.44 16.19
N ALA A 146 18.63 11.85 16.10
CA ALA A 146 19.87 12.54 16.45
C ALA A 146 20.13 13.75 15.55
N ARG A 147 19.97 13.60 14.21
CA ARG A 147 20.11 14.70 13.24
C ARG A 147 19.07 15.80 13.47
N SER A 148 17.82 15.43 13.72
CA SER A 148 16.75 16.39 14.00
C SER A 148 17.06 17.23 15.26
N ARG A 149 17.57 16.60 16.32
CA ARG A 149 18.01 17.32 17.53
C ARG A 149 19.18 18.25 17.26
N ALA A 150 20.20 17.78 16.54
CA ALA A 150 21.36 18.59 16.18
C ALA A 150 20.95 19.84 15.37
N ASN A 151 20.01 19.67 14.42
CA ASN A 151 19.49 20.77 13.63
C ASN A 151 18.63 21.75 14.43
N LYS A 152 17.82 21.26 15.39
CA LYS A 152 17.04 22.10 16.31
C LYS A 152 17.94 22.88 17.26
N ALA A 153 19.04 22.24 17.74
CA ALA A 153 20.05 22.91 18.56
C ALA A 153 20.71 24.08 17.83
N LYS A 154 21.11 23.86 16.56
CA LYS A 154 21.72 24.91 15.71
C LYS A 154 20.78 26.07 15.43
N LYS A 155 19.47 25.85 15.40
CA LYS A 155 18.44 26.85 15.10
C LYS A 155 17.88 27.55 16.40
N GLY A 156 18.39 27.22 17.60
CA GLY A 156 17.97 27.83 18.84
C GLY A 156 16.55 27.46 19.30
N TYR A 157 15.93 26.40 18.72
CA TYR A 157 14.60 25.98 19.15
C TYR A 157 14.64 25.32 20.53
N ARG A 158 13.61 25.57 21.33
CA ARG A 158 13.43 24.92 22.64
C ARG A 158 13.37 23.41 22.46
N GLN A 159 14.30 22.68 23.06
CA GLN A 159 14.38 21.23 22.98
C GLN A 159 13.62 20.60 24.14
N ASN A 160 12.92 19.49 23.84
CA ASN A 160 12.41 18.58 24.85
C ASN A 160 13.57 17.89 25.57
N SER A 161 13.32 17.34 26.74
CA SER A 161 14.32 16.53 27.46
C SER A 161 14.93 15.45 26.53
N ALA A 162 16.27 15.36 26.57
CA ALA A 162 16.99 14.35 25.77
C ALA A 162 16.44 12.93 26.03
N ALA A 163 16.12 12.64 27.28
CA ALA A 163 15.57 11.35 27.69
C ALA A 163 14.22 11.05 27.03
N SER A 164 13.34 12.04 26.80
CA SER A 164 12.03 11.80 26.19
C SER A 164 12.13 11.54 24.69
N ASP A 165 13.00 12.25 23.97
CA ASP A 165 13.15 12.08 22.52
C ASP A 165 13.87 10.77 22.18
N PHE A 166 14.96 10.47 22.90
CA PHE A 166 15.66 9.20 22.73
C PHE A 166 14.84 8.02 23.26
N GLY A 167 14.10 8.19 24.36
CA GLY A 167 13.21 7.16 24.88
C GLY A 167 12.15 6.75 23.86
N ARG A 168 11.50 7.73 23.21
CA ARG A 168 10.54 7.46 22.13
C ARG A 168 11.20 6.77 20.93
N ALA A 169 12.37 7.24 20.51
CA ALA A 169 13.10 6.64 19.40
C ALA A 169 13.53 5.19 19.67
N ILE A 170 13.97 4.90 20.89
CA ILE A 170 14.34 3.55 21.33
C ILE A 170 13.13 2.63 21.37
N ILE A 171 11.98 3.09 21.88
CA ILE A 171 10.74 2.29 21.89
C ILE A 171 10.30 1.98 20.45
N ILE A 172 10.32 2.96 19.56
CA ILE A 172 9.96 2.76 18.14
C ILE A 172 10.94 1.79 17.48
N ALA A 173 12.24 1.96 17.71
CA ALA A 173 13.26 1.07 17.17
C ALA A 173 13.11 -0.38 17.68
N ALA A 174 12.83 -0.56 18.96
CA ALA A 174 12.58 -1.87 19.57
C ALA A 174 11.32 -2.53 18.99
N LEU A 175 10.24 -1.78 18.80
CA LEU A 175 9.01 -2.27 18.17
C LEU A 175 9.26 -2.66 16.71
N LEU A 176 10.04 -1.89 15.96
CA LEU A 176 10.40 -2.21 14.57
C LEU A 176 11.22 -3.50 14.49
N ILE A 177 12.22 -3.68 15.35
CA ILE A 177 13.05 -4.90 15.40
C ILE A 177 12.19 -6.09 15.81
N TRP A 178 11.36 -5.95 16.83
CA TRP A 178 10.48 -7.02 17.28
C TRP A 178 9.48 -7.44 16.20
N TYR A 179 8.86 -6.46 15.52
CA TYR A 179 7.96 -6.73 14.42
C TYR A 179 8.67 -7.39 13.23
N SER A 180 9.89 -6.95 12.90
CA SER A 180 10.70 -7.55 11.85
C SER A 180 11.13 -8.97 12.18
N TYR A 181 11.40 -9.26 13.45
CA TYR A 181 11.67 -10.61 13.93
C TYR A 181 10.45 -11.51 13.79
N LEU A 182 9.26 -11.04 14.15
CA LEU A 182 8.00 -11.77 13.91
C LEU A 182 7.77 -12.04 12.42
N LEU A 183 8.08 -11.08 11.55
CA LEU A 183 8.02 -11.26 10.10
C LEU A 183 8.98 -12.31 9.59
N SER A 184 10.17 -12.40 10.16
CA SER A 184 11.20 -13.37 9.75
C SER A 184 10.78 -14.81 10.05
N GLN A 185 9.99 -15.04 11.09
CA GLN A 185 9.47 -16.37 11.43
C GLN A 185 8.36 -16.83 10.46
N TYR A 186 7.79 -15.94 9.67
CA TYR A 186 6.71 -16.30 8.74
C TYR A 186 7.28 -16.70 7.37
N LYS A 187 7.43 -15.89 6.42
CA LYS A 187 7.94 -16.16 5.07
C LYS A 187 8.78 -15.00 4.50
N GLY A 188 9.13 -14.05 5.34
CA GLY A 188 9.86 -12.85 4.95
C GLY A 188 9.00 -11.68 4.55
N ILE A 189 9.60 -10.69 3.90
CA ILE A 189 8.94 -9.47 3.46
C ILE A 189 8.19 -9.75 2.16
N PRO A 190 6.86 -9.57 2.10
CA PRO A 190 6.12 -9.71 0.85
C PRO A 190 6.49 -8.58 -0.11
N PHE A 191 6.59 -8.88 -1.40
CA PHE A 191 6.86 -7.88 -2.47
C PHE A 191 5.91 -6.69 -2.42
N MET A 192 4.68 -6.90 -1.95
CA MET A 192 3.69 -5.83 -1.77
C MET A 192 4.17 -4.68 -0.88
N LEU A 193 5.02 -4.92 0.11
CA LEU A 193 5.57 -3.85 0.96
C LEU A 193 6.55 -2.96 0.21
N ILE A 194 7.22 -3.48 -0.81
CA ILE A 194 8.14 -2.69 -1.65
C ILE A 194 7.37 -1.69 -2.53
N TRP A 195 6.14 -2.05 -2.95
CA TRP A 195 5.28 -1.16 -3.74
C TRP A 195 4.68 -0.01 -2.93
N VAL A 196 4.72 -0.08 -1.60
CA VAL A 196 4.18 0.96 -0.69
C VAL A 196 5.23 2.03 -0.39
N VAL A 197 6.53 1.70 -0.49
CA VAL A 197 7.66 2.60 -0.22
C VAL A 197 8.13 3.31 -1.47
#